data_0107307e4cc9b63cf65dbee436414055
#
_entry.id   0107307e4cc9b63cf65dbee436414055
#
_cell.length_a   1.000
_cell.length_b   1.000
_cell.length_c   1.000
_cell.angle_alpha   90.00
_cell.angle_beta   90.00
_cell.angle_gamma   90.00
#
_symmetry.space_group_name_H-M   'P 1'
#
loop_
_entity.id
_entity.type
_entity.pdbx_description
1 polymer ?
#
loop_
_entity_poly.entity_id
_entity_poly.type
_entity_poly.pdbx_seq_one_letter_code
_entity_poly.pdbx_strand_id
1 'polypeptide(L)'
;MIYLFTALYPEAKPLIRVFSLKRVQDGLPFDVYENADTSIRLVISGTGMCAAAAATAAMFGRYRAANEDHLINIGTCAGEVGTDEMSGKAYLCHKLTDRNTGHTYYPDMLYHHAFAEAQLITEPVVWRGTEDSEALRQKAESAVDGDTAESVSDGDLLSQSRERAANREAVVLHDMEGAAIYQAGSYWLGPHQMSFIKVISDHGTDQRITLQTLEQAVENGLDVIKDYVSNIGQIIAQNRRDKEWETECSRQTERLCEELHCSQTMRLAVIQ
;
A
#
# COMPACT_ATOMS: atom_id res chain seq x y z
N MET A 1 -5.70 14.22 2.44
CA MET A 1 -4.23 14.08 2.51
C MET A 1 -3.80 12.78 1.88
N ILE A 2 -2.73 12.78 1.11
CA ILE A 2 -2.08 11.55 0.63
C ILE A 2 -0.79 11.35 1.41
N TYR A 3 -0.64 10.17 2.01
CA TYR A 3 0.56 9.75 2.72
C TYR A 3 1.34 8.77 1.84
N LEU A 4 2.52 9.17 1.37
CA LEU A 4 3.43 8.31 0.61
C LEU A 4 4.44 7.68 1.57
N PHE A 5 4.61 6.36 1.47
CA PHE A 5 5.57 5.58 2.25
C PHE A 5 6.61 4.96 1.33
N THR A 6 7.88 5.24 1.58
CA THR A 6 9.03 4.60 0.93
C THR A 6 9.97 4.03 1.97
N ALA A 7 10.71 2.98 1.64
CA ALA A 7 11.68 2.41 2.57
C ALA A 7 13.00 3.20 2.59
N LEU A 8 13.46 3.64 1.41
CA LEU A 8 14.78 4.21 1.22
C LEU A 8 14.74 5.57 0.52
N TYR A 9 15.74 6.43 0.82
CA TYR A 9 15.88 7.73 0.16
C TYR A 9 15.98 7.66 -1.38
N PRO A 10 16.70 6.70 -2.00
CA PRO A 10 16.71 6.56 -3.46
C PRO A 10 15.33 6.34 -4.07
N GLU A 11 14.43 5.63 -3.40
CA GLU A 11 13.04 5.45 -3.83
C GLU A 11 12.23 6.74 -3.67
N ALA A 12 12.48 7.48 -2.59
CA ALA A 12 11.81 8.73 -2.29
C ALA A 12 12.22 9.88 -3.22
N LYS A 13 13.47 9.91 -3.68
CA LYS A 13 14.08 11.04 -4.41
C LYS A 13 13.32 11.44 -5.68
N PRO A 14 12.89 10.51 -6.58
CA PRO A 14 12.05 10.86 -7.72
C PRO A 14 10.70 11.46 -7.32
N LEU A 15 10.08 10.92 -6.25
CA LEU A 15 8.80 11.38 -5.73
C LEU A 15 8.92 12.79 -5.10
N ILE A 16 9.96 13.02 -4.31
CA ILE A 16 10.27 14.33 -3.71
C ILE A 16 10.37 15.40 -4.83
N ARG A 17 11.05 15.06 -5.91
CA ARG A 17 11.23 15.98 -7.04
C ARG A 17 9.91 16.24 -7.77
N VAL A 18 9.17 15.20 -8.16
CA VAL A 18 7.96 15.34 -9.00
C VAL A 18 6.82 16.02 -8.27
N PHE A 19 6.68 15.80 -6.95
CA PHE A 19 5.66 16.43 -6.12
C PHE A 19 6.15 17.69 -5.38
N SER A 20 7.37 18.16 -5.68
CA SER A 20 7.98 19.37 -5.07
C SER A 20 7.97 19.34 -3.55
N LEU A 21 8.27 18.19 -2.95
CA LEU A 21 8.22 17.99 -1.51
C LEU A 21 9.45 18.62 -0.85
N LYS A 22 9.26 19.18 0.34
CA LYS A 22 10.34 19.74 1.18
C LYS A 22 10.38 19.03 2.51
N ARG A 23 11.58 18.77 3.00
CA ARG A 23 11.77 18.15 4.33
C ARG A 23 11.17 19.04 5.41
N VAL A 24 10.40 18.43 6.31
CA VAL A 24 9.79 19.10 7.46
C VAL A 24 10.42 18.57 8.77
N GLN A 25 10.43 19.42 9.79
CA GLN A 25 10.87 19.06 11.14
C GLN A 25 9.63 18.98 12.02
N ASP A 26 9.06 17.80 12.13
CA ASP A 26 7.80 17.56 12.86
C ASP A 26 8.00 16.83 14.19
N GLY A 27 9.26 16.56 14.55
CA GLY A 27 9.64 15.87 15.78
C GLY A 27 9.56 14.34 15.71
N LEU A 28 9.22 13.77 14.53
CA LEU A 28 9.30 12.33 14.30
C LEU A 28 10.75 11.88 14.09
N PRO A 29 11.10 10.63 14.45
CA PRO A 29 12.44 10.07 14.22
C PRO A 29 12.66 9.64 12.75
N PHE A 30 11.75 9.98 11.85
CA PHE A 30 11.77 9.65 10.42
C PHE A 30 11.98 10.90 9.58
N ASP A 31 12.51 10.73 8.37
CA ASP A 31 12.58 11.80 7.39
C ASP A 31 11.22 11.98 6.75
N VAL A 32 10.58 13.12 7.00
CA VAL A 32 9.26 13.49 6.47
C VAL A 32 9.39 14.66 5.52
N TYR A 33 8.66 14.59 4.41
CA TYR A 33 8.61 15.61 3.38
C TYR A 33 7.16 15.97 3.08
N GLU A 34 6.90 17.24 2.73
CA GLU A 34 5.55 17.75 2.48
C GLU A 34 5.57 18.77 1.34
N ASN A 35 4.52 18.82 0.51
CA ASN A 35 4.36 19.87 -0.47
C ASN A 35 3.75 21.16 0.13
N ALA A 36 3.78 22.25 -0.62
CA ALA A 36 3.42 23.58 -0.10
C ALA A 36 1.93 23.70 0.29
N ASP A 37 1.05 22.96 -0.37
CA ASP A 37 -0.40 22.95 -0.11
C ASP A 37 -0.81 21.88 0.92
N THR A 38 0.17 21.17 1.50
CA THR A 38 -0.04 20.11 2.49
C THR A 38 -0.98 18.98 2.04
N SER A 39 -1.11 18.77 0.71
CA SER A 39 -1.96 17.70 0.16
C SER A 39 -1.25 16.35 0.11
N ILE A 40 0.10 16.35 0.04
CA ILE A 40 0.95 15.16 -0.02
C ILE A 40 2.00 15.22 1.08
N ARG A 41 2.15 14.12 1.80
CA ARG A 41 3.21 13.91 2.79
C ARG A 41 3.92 12.60 2.53
N LEU A 42 5.25 12.61 2.46
CA LEU A 42 6.07 11.44 2.24
C LEU A 42 6.91 11.15 3.48
N VAL A 43 6.98 9.89 3.88
CA VAL A 43 7.86 9.41 4.95
C VAL A 43 8.81 8.35 4.43
N ILE A 44 10.06 8.40 4.86
CA ILE A 44 11.07 7.37 4.64
C ILE A 44 11.10 6.51 5.90
N SER A 45 10.57 5.28 5.78
CA SER A 45 10.37 4.40 6.95
C SER A 45 11.63 3.68 7.43
N GLY A 46 12.62 3.52 6.56
CA GLY A 46 13.67 2.51 6.70
C GLY A 46 13.19 1.15 6.19
N THR A 47 14.13 0.20 6.05
CA THR A 47 13.87 -1.14 5.54
C THR A 47 13.37 -2.10 6.63
N GLY A 48 12.49 -3.00 6.23
CA GLY A 48 11.98 -4.09 7.04
C GLY A 48 10.70 -3.78 7.78
N MET A 49 9.98 -4.85 8.13
CA MET A 49 8.62 -4.80 8.67
C MET A 49 8.51 -3.96 9.96
N CYS A 50 9.49 -4.08 10.87
CA CYS A 50 9.45 -3.35 12.15
C CYS A 50 9.58 -1.83 11.93
N ALA A 51 10.50 -1.40 11.06
CA ALA A 51 10.71 0.01 10.74
C ALA A 51 9.46 0.59 10.03
N ALA A 52 8.94 -0.14 9.06
CA ALA A 52 7.75 0.22 8.30
C ALA A 52 6.50 0.37 9.20
N ALA A 53 6.25 -0.59 10.10
CA ALA A 53 5.15 -0.52 11.06
C ALA A 53 5.32 0.65 12.04
N ALA A 54 6.52 0.87 12.57
CA ALA A 54 6.81 1.97 13.47
C ALA A 54 6.60 3.34 12.80
N ALA A 55 7.06 3.51 11.55
CA ALA A 55 6.86 4.73 10.78
C ALA A 55 5.36 4.98 10.51
N THR A 56 4.62 3.94 10.13
CA THR A 56 3.17 4.04 9.89
C THR A 56 2.43 4.46 11.15
N ALA A 57 2.69 3.80 12.28
CA ALA A 57 2.08 4.13 13.56
C ALA A 57 2.45 5.55 14.03
N ALA A 58 3.71 5.96 13.87
CA ALA A 58 4.17 7.29 14.24
C ALA A 58 3.50 8.39 13.39
N MET A 59 3.38 8.16 12.07
CA MET A 59 2.72 9.11 11.16
C MET A 59 1.25 9.32 11.54
N PHE A 60 0.46 8.26 11.69
CA PHE A 60 -0.97 8.40 12.01
C PHE A 60 -1.22 8.75 13.48
N GLY A 61 -0.33 8.41 14.38
CA GLY A 61 -0.34 8.92 15.76
C GLY A 61 -0.11 10.44 15.82
N ARG A 62 0.75 10.98 14.97
CA ARG A 62 1.06 12.41 14.88
C ARG A 62 0.02 13.22 14.12
N TYR A 63 -0.45 12.71 12.98
CA TYR A 63 -1.25 13.50 12.03
C TYR A 63 -2.72 13.15 11.99
N ARG A 64 -3.16 12.10 12.67
CA ARG A 64 -4.54 11.63 12.76
C ARG A 64 -5.22 11.54 11.39
N ALA A 65 -5.26 10.33 10.85
CA ALA A 65 -5.92 10.08 9.57
C ALA A 65 -7.40 10.53 9.58
N ALA A 66 -7.81 11.17 8.50
CA ALA A 66 -9.21 11.49 8.22
C ALA A 66 -9.82 10.43 7.28
N ASN A 67 -11.15 10.41 7.21
CA ASN A 67 -11.88 9.44 6.36
C ASN A 67 -11.57 9.58 4.86
N GLU A 68 -11.08 10.73 4.42
CA GLU A 68 -10.70 10.99 3.02
C GLU A 68 -9.21 10.81 2.77
N ASP A 69 -8.41 10.51 3.79
CA ASP A 69 -6.98 10.36 3.63
C ASP A 69 -6.63 9.03 2.96
N HIS A 70 -5.51 8.99 2.24
CA HIS A 70 -5.08 7.81 1.51
C HIS A 70 -3.59 7.53 1.77
N LEU A 71 -3.26 6.28 2.05
CA LEU A 71 -1.90 5.79 2.18
C LEU A 71 -1.48 5.11 0.87
N ILE A 72 -0.31 5.47 0.34
CA ILE A 72 0.29 4.81 -0.81
C ILE A 72 1.71 4.38 -0.45
N ASN A 73 1.94 3.08 -0.35
CA ASN A 73 3.29 2.54 -0.27
C ASN A 73 3.87 2.44 -1.68
N ILE A 74 5.01 3.08 -1.90
CA ILE A 74 5.74 3.07 -3.16
C ILE A 74 7.17 2.62 -2.86
N GLY A 75 7.63 1.57 -3.51
CA GLY A 75 8.98 1.06 -3.31
C GLY A 75 9.40 0.06 -4.36
N THR A 76 10.65 -0.33 -4.29
CA THR A 76 11.22 -1.37 -5.13
C THR A 76 10.92 -2.76 -4.58
N CYS A 77 11.00 -3.76 -5.44
CA CYS A 77 10.75 -5.15 -5.09
C CYS A 77 11.57 -6.08 -5.99
N ALA A 78 11.74 -7.32 -5.56
CA ALA A 78 12.20 -8.39 -6.41
C ALA A 78 10.99 -9.04 -7.13
N GLY A 79 11.16 -9.40 -8.41
CA GLY A 79 10.20 -10.18 -9.19
C GLY A 79 10.62 -11.63 -9.29
N GLU A 80 9.69 -12.59 -9.32
CA GLU A 80 10.03 -13.98 -9.58
C GLU A 80 10.60 -14.20 -10.99
N VAL A 81 11.33 -15.29 -11.17
CA VAL A 81 11.88 -15.68 -12.48
C VAL A 81 10.76 -15.77 -13.53
N GLY A 82 10.98 -15.16 -14.68
CA GLY A 82 9.96 -15.03 -15.75
C GLY A 82 9.41 -13.61 -15.87
N THR A 83 9.79 -12.71 -14.95
CA THR A 83 9.46 -11.27 -15.02
C THR A 83 10.59 -10.42 -15.60
N ASP A 84 11.64 -11.05 -16.20
CA ASP A 84 12.86 -10.38 -16.69
C ASP A 84 12.58 -9.23 -17.66
N GLU A 85 11.58 -9.38 -18.53
CA GLU A 85 11.13 -8.32 -19.44
C GLU A 85 10.39 -7.17 -18.73
N MET A 86 10.17 -7.30 -17.42
CA MET A 86 9.35 -6.40 -16.62
C MET A 86 10.15 -5.52 -15.65
N SER A 87 11.49 -5.58 -15.70
CA SER A 87 12.37 -4.73 -14.88
C SER A 87 12.06 -3.24 -15.10
N GLY A 88 11.87 -2.51 -14.00
CA GLY A 88 11.46 -1.09 -14.03
C GLY A 88 9.97 -0.85 -14.29
N LYS A 89 9.15 -1.91 -14.46
CA LYS A 89 7.69 -1.79 -14.58
C LYS A 89 7.05 -1.66 -13.20
N ALA A 90 6.11 -0.74 -13.08
CA ALA A 90 5.34 -0.54 -11.85
C ALA A 90 4.07 -1.41 -11.84
N TYR A 91 3.78 -1.97 -10.67
CA TYR A 91 2.63 -2.82 -10.40
C TYR A 91 1.81 -2.27 -9.24
N LEU A 92 0.48 -2.41 -9.31
CA LEU A 92 -0.40 -2.20 -8.18
C LEU A 92 -0.74 -3.56 -7.55
N CYS A 93 -0.46 -3.69 -6.24
CA CYS A 93 -0.61 -4.96 -5.55
C CYS A 93 -2.03 -5.10 -4.97
N HIS A 94 -2.77 -6.11 -5.43
CA HIS A 94 -4.15 -6.42 -4.98
C HIS A 94 -4.19 -7.42 -3.81
N LYS A 95 -3.07 -8.07 -3.51
CA LYS A 95 -2.94 -9.05 -2.43
C LYS A 95 -1.56 -8.92 -1.80
N LEU A 96 -1.50 -8.82 -0.48
CA LEU A 96 -0.26 -8.79 0.28
C LEU A 96 -0.24 -9.97 1.25
N THR A 97 0.86 -10.69 1.31
CA THR A 97 1.03 -11.82 2.24
C THR A 97 2.26 -11.58 3.12
N ASP A 98 2.09 -11.59 4.42
CA ASP A 98 3.20 -11.64 5.38
C ASP A 98 3.76 -13.07 5.41
N ARG A 99 5.00 -13.23 4.99
CA ARG A 99 5.66 -14.56 4.94
C ARG A 99 5.82 -15.19 6.33
N ASN A 100 6.02 -14.39 7.37
CA ASN A 100 6.25 -14.91 8.72
C ASN A 100 4.99 -15.52 9.34
N THR A 101 3.85 -14.85 9.14
CA THR A 101 2.59 -15.22 9.81
C THR A 101 1.62 -15.93 8.88
N GLY A 102 1.84 -15.88 7.56
CA GLY A 102 0.91 -16.38 6.55
C GLY A 102 -0.35 -15.50 6.39
N HIS A 103 -0.48 -14.41 7.15
CA HIS A 103 -1.62 -13.51 7.02
C HIS A 103 -1.63 -12.84 5.66
N THR A 104 -2.82 -12.76 5.08
CA THR A 104 -3.04 -12.15 3.77
C THR A 104 -4.00 -10.98 3.90
N TYR A 105 -3.66 -9.89 3.21
CA TYR A 105 -4.41 -8.64 3.20
C TYR A 105 -4.81 -8.30 1.77
N TYR A 106 -5.95 -7.63 1.60
CA TYR A 106 -6.52 -7.28 0.30
C TYR A 106 -6.85 -5.77 0.30
N PRO A 107 -5.98 -4.92 -0.24
CA PRO A 107 -6.34 -3.53 -0.53
C PRO A 107 -7.45 -3.49 -1.57
N ASP A 108 -8.39 -2.57 -1.43
CA ASP A 108 -9.46 -2.42 -2.43
C ASP A 108 -8.93 -1.69 -3.67
N MET A 109 -9.25 -2.23 -4.86
CA MET A 109 -8.82 -1.71 -6.16
C MET A 109 -9.90 -0.79 -6.75
N LEU A 110 -10.26 0.29 -6.04
CA LEU A 110 -11.41 1.14 -6.41
C LEU A 110 -11.06 2.26 -7.40
N TYR A 111 -9.78 2.62 -7.51
CA TYR A 111 -9.35 3.74 -8.34
C TYR A 111 -8.91 3.25 -9.71
N HIS A 112 -9.31 3.98 -10.76
CA HIS A 112 -8.83 3.70 -12.12
C HIS A 112 -7.31 3.87 -12.18
N HIS A 113 -6.63 2.89 -12.77
CA HIS A 113 -5.17 2.87 -12.88
C HIS A 113 -4.70 2.18 -14.17
N ALA A 114 -3.49 2.53 -14.60
CA ALA A 114 -2.82 1.94 -15.76
C ALA A 114 -1.76 0.87 -15.37
N PHE A 115 -1.63 0.55 -14.08
CA PHE A 115 -0.69 -0.49 -13.63
C PHE A 115 -1.15 -1.88 -14.07
N ALA A 116 -0.19 -2.77 -14.31
CA ALA A 116 -0.45 -4.20 -14.20
C ALA A 116 -0.64 -4.56 -12.72
N GLU A 117 -1.40 -5.60 -12.43
CA GLU A 117 -1.67 -6.06 -11.07
C GLU A 117 -0.70 -7.18 -10.67
N ALA A 118 -0.39 -7.26 -9.37
CA ALA A 118 0.50 -8.26 -8.83
C ALA A 118 0.08 -8.71 -7.43
N GLN A 119 0.60 -9.86 -7.00
CA GLN A 119 0.61 -10.28 -5.61
C GLN A 119 1.96 -9.88 -4.98
N LEU A 120 1.92 -9.44 -3.73
CA LEU A 120 3.11 -9.04 -2.98
C LEU A 120 3.30 -9.98 -1.79
N ILE A 121 4.50 -10.51 -1.65
CA ILE A 121 4.91 -11.27 -0.47
C ILE A 121 5.93 -10.42 0.29
N THR A 122 5.61 -10.08 1.54
CA THR A 122 6.53 -9.34 2.41
C THR A 122 7.40 -10.33 3.17
N GLU A 123 8.69 -10.26 2.90
CA GLU A 123 9.72 -11.16 3.43
C GLU A 123 10.41 -10.56 4.67
N PRO A 124 10.85 -11.37 5.62
CA PRO A 124 11.61 -10.90 6.78
C PRO A 124 13.05 -10.49 6.45
N VAL A 125 13.56 -10.98 5.34
CA VAL A 125 14.91 -10.76 4.82
C VAL A 125 14.87 -10.54 3.31
N VAL A 126 15.95 -10.04 2.73
CA VAL A 126 16.04 -9.87 1.27
C VAL A 126 15.82 -11.21 0.58
N TRP A 127 14.82 -11.29 -0.28
CA TRP A 127 14.51 -12.48 -1.07
C TRP A 127 15.60 -12.72 -2.14
N ARG A 128 16.07 -13.99 -2.25
CA ARG A 128 17.17 -14.40 -3.14
C ARG A 128 16.76 -15.50 -4.13
N GLY A 129 15.57 -15.41 -4.66
CA GLY A 129 15.09 -16.34 -5.68
C GLY A 129 14.52 -17.65 -5.10
N THR A 130 14.35 -18.64 -5.99
CA THR A 130 13.70 -19.91 -5.65
C THR A 130 14.50 -20.80 -4.70
N GLU A 131 15.83 -20.59 -4.58
CA GLU A 131 16.67 -21.37 -3.66
C GLU A 131 16.29 -21.14 -2.20
N ASP A 132 15.92 -19.90 -1.82
CA ASP A 132 15.43 -19.59 -0.47
C ASP A 132 14.04 -20.23 -0.22
N SER A 133 13.22 -20.34 -1.25
CA SER A 133 11.90 -20.98 -1.18
C SER A 133 12.02 -22.50 -0.97
N GLU A 134 13.00 -23.16 -1.60
CA GLU A 134 13.26 -24.59 -1.42
C GLU A 134 13.90 -24.91 -0.05
N ALA A 135 14.85 -24.08 0.39
CA ALA A 135 15.48 -24.21 1.71
C ALA A 135 14.47 -24.02 2.86
N LEU A 136 13.53 -23.09 2.72
CA LEU A 136 12.45 -22.87 3.67
C LEU A 136 11.43 -24.02 3.66
N ARG A 137 11.13 -24.60 2.48
CA ARG A 137 10.31 -25.80 2.37
C ARG A 137 10.94 -26.99 3.06
N GLN A 138 12.23 -27.26 2.82
CA GLN A 138 12.96 -28.34 3.45
C GLN A 138 13.05 -28.19 4.97
N LYS A 139 13.19 -26.95 5.48
CA LYS A 139 13.13 -26.68 6.92
C LYS A 139 11.73 -26.88 7.51
N ALA A 140 10.68 -26.52 6.80
CA ALA A 140 9.30 -26.76 7.22
C ALA A 140 8.95 -28.25 7.22
N GLU A 141 9.38 -28.99 6.21
CA GLU A 141 9.21 -30.45 6.12
C GLU A 141 10.01 -31.20 7.19
N SER A 142 11.23 -30.76 7.51
CA SER A 142 12.04 -31.34 8.59
C SER A 142 11.55 -31.00 10.01
N ALA A 143 10.73 -29.97 10.18
CA ALA A 143 10.11 -29.63 11.47
C ALA A 143 8.82 -30.38 11.75
N VAL A 144 8.24 -31.07 10.76
CA VAL A 144 6.98 -31.82 10.87
C VAL A 144 7.19 -33.32 11.23
N ASP A 145 8.43 -33.78 11.22
CA ASP A 145 8.77 -35.18 11.59
C ASP A 145 8.72 -35.48 13.12
N GLY A 146 7.92 -34.74 13.87
CA GLY A 146 7.61 -34.95 15.27
C GLY A 146 6.11 -34.88 15.55
N ASP A 147 5.45 -36.00 15.46
CA ASP A 147 4.08 -36.32 15.92
C ASP A 147 2.88 -35.89 15.06
N THR A 148 2.08 -36.89 14.72
CA THR A 148 0.73 -36.99 14.15
C THR A 148 0.60 -36.77 12.64
N ALA A 149 0.63 -37.93 11.94
CA ALA A 149 0.09 -38.09 10.60
C ALA A 149 -1.45 -38.03 10.67
N GLU A 150 -2.07 -36.88 10.43
CA GLU A 150 -3.45 -36.79 9.95
C GLU A 150 -3.44 -36.91 8.43
N SER A 151 -4.17 -37.92 7.95
CA SER A 151 -4.30 -38.22 6.52
C SER A 151 -5.01 -37.06 5.79
N VAL A 152 -4.26 -36.32 4.99
CA VAL A 152 -4.81 -35.33 4.03
C VAL A 152 -5.54 -36.11 2.94
N SER A 153 -6.85 -35.85 2.76
CA SER A 153 -7.67 -36.48 1.75
C SER A 153 -7.30 -36.04 0.34
N ASP A 154 -7.40 -36.94 -0.66
CA ASP A 154 -7.12 -36.67 -2.09
C ASP A 154 -7.88 -35.45 -2.67
N GLY A 155 -8.95 -35.01 -2.02
CA GLY A 155 -9.73 -33.82 -2.39
C GLY A 155 -8.98 -32.50 -2.15
N ASP A 156 -8.14 -32.42 -1.12
CA ASP A 156 -7.36 -31.23 -0.77
C ASP A 156 -6.18 -30.99 -1.72
N LEU A 157 -5.59 -32.07 -2.25
CA LEU A 157 -4.51 -31.98 -3.24
C LEU A 157 -5.00 -31.46 -4.59
N LEU A 158 -6.24 -31.79 -4.98
CA LEU A 158 -6.87 -31.31 -6.21
C LEU A 158 -7.33 -29.87 -6.11
N SER A 159 -7.77 -29.40 -4.95
CA SER A 159 -8.08 -27.98 -4.71
C SER A 159 -6.82 -27.12 -4.71
N GLN A 160 -5.77 -27.54 -4.03
CA GLN A 160 -4.47 -26.86 -4.03
C GLN A 160 -3.80 -26.85 -5.41
N SER A 161 -3.95 -27.91 -6.21
CA SER A 161 -3.43 -27.94 -7.57
C SER A 161 -4.24 -27.06 -8.53
N ARG A 162 -5.56 -26.89 -8.32
CA ARG A 162 -6.40 -25.95 -9.08
C ARG A 162 -6.12 -24.49 -8.70
N GLU A 163 -5.92 -24.18 -7.41
CA GLU A 163 -5.48 -22.87 -6.95
C GLU A 163 -4.07 -22.52 -7.47
N ARG A 164 -3.15 -23.48 -7.51
CA ARG A 164 -1.82 -23.32 -8.12
C ARG A 164 -1.89 -23.14 -9.64
N ALA A 165 -2.84 -23.75 -10.33
CA ALA A 165 -3.04 -23.58 -11.78
C ALA A 165 -3.69 -22.22 -12.09
N ALA A 166 -4.62 -21.74 -11.28
CA ALA A 166 -5.20 -20.40 -11.38
C ALA A 166 -4.20 -19.28 -11.03
N ASN A 167 -3.26 -19.56 -10.12
CA ASN A 167 -2.18 -18.64 -9.71
C ASN A 167 -0.97 -18.61 -10.68
N ARG A 168 -0.93 -19.46 -11.69
CA ARG A 168 0.24 -19.51 -12.62
C ARG A 168 0.36 -18.29 -13.55
N GLU A 169 -0.67 -17.45 -13.64
CA GLU A 169 -0.65 -16.20 -14.42
C GLU A 169 -0.44 -14.94 -13.57
N ALA A 170 -0.48 -15.05 -12.24
CA ALA A 170 -0.33 -13.88 -11.37
C ALA A 170 1.16 -13.55 -11.14
N VAL A 171 1.56 -12.32 -11.46
CA VAL A 171 2.88 -11.80 -11.14
C VAL A 171 3.06 -11.76 -9.62
N VAL A 172 4.13 -12.38 -9.12
CA VAL A 172 4.48 -12.40 -7.70
C VAL A 172 5.72 -11.56 -7.46
N LEU A 173 5.62 -10.66 -6.50
CA LEU A 173 6.65 -9.70 -6.12
C LEU A 173 7.03 -9.92 -4.66
N HIS A 174 8.27 -9.56 -4.30
CA HIS A 174 8.80 -9.70 -2.95
C HIS A 174 9.35 -8.37 -2.45
N ASP A 175 8.91 -7.94 -1.26
CA ASP A 175 9.42 -6.78 -0.55
C ASP A 175 9.69 -7.10 0.92
N MET A 176 9.98 -6.09 1.73
CA MET A 176 10.24 -6.26 3.16
C MET A 176 9.32 -5.38 4.04
N GLU A 177 8.35 -4.65 3.49
CA GLU A 177 7.57 -3.61 4.20
C GLU A 177 6.06 -3.69 4.02
N GLY A 178 5.56 -4.08 2.84
CA GLY A 178 4.18 -3.86 2.41
C GLY A 178 3.13 -4.41 3.37
N ALA A 179 3.22 -5.66 3.79
CA ALA A 179 2.27 -6.27 4.72
C ALA A 179 2.28 -5.58 6.09
N ALA A 180 3.45 -5.14 6.57
CA ALA A 180 3.57 -4.43 7.85
C ALA A 180 2.97 -3.03 7.79
N ILE A 181 3.12 -2.31 6.67
CA ILE A 181 2.47 -1.01 6.43
C ILE A 181 0.94 -1.20 6.39
N TYR A 182 0.44 -2.24 5.68
CA TYR A 182 -0.99 -2.52 5.65
C TYR A 182 -1.52 -2.81 7.04
N GLN A 183 -0.90 -3.73 7.77
CA GLN A 183 -1.33 -4.12 9.10
C GLN A 183 -1.33 -2.93 10.07
N ALA A 184 -0.27 -2.14 10.09
CA ALA A 184 -0.20 -0.96 10.93
C ALA A 184 -1.20 0.12 10.49
N GLY A 185 -1.36 0.37 9.19
CA GLY A 185 -2.29 1.34 8.62
C GLY A 185 -3.75 1.01 8.91
N SER A 186 -4.11 -0.28 8.96
CA SER A 186 -5.49 -0.75 9.18
C SER A 186 -6.08 -0.35 10.53
N TYR A 187 -5.27 0.12 11.48
CA TYR A 187 -5.77 0.70 12.73
C TYR A 187 -6.41 2.09 12.53
N TRP A 188 -6.15 2.76 11.41
CA TRP A 188 -6.63 4.11 11.12
C TRP A 188 -7.37 4.23 9.78
N LEU A 189 -7.06 3.35 8.82
CA LEU A 189 -7.55 3.42 7.44
C LEU A 189 -8.27 2.13 7.06
N GLY A 190 -9.30 2.26 6.22
CA GLY A 190 -9.94 1.10 5.58
C GLY A 190 -9.14 0.58 4.38
N PRO A 191 -9.45 -0.65 3.89
CA PRO A 191 -8.78 -1.25 2.73
C PRO A 191 -8.80 -0.36 1.48
N HIS A 192 -9.87 0.40 1.29
CA HIS A 192 -10.07 1.34 0.17
C HIS A 192 -9.20 2.60 0.25
N GLN A 193 -8.57 2.85 1.39
CA GLN A 193 -7.69 3.99 1.64
C GLN A 193 -6.21 3.62 1.57
N MET A 194 -5.87 2.41 1.15
CA MET A 194 -4.49 1.93 1.09
C MET A 194 -4.17 1.34 -0.27
N SER A 195 -3.08 1.80 -0.87
CA SER A 195 -2.56 1.30 -2.15
C SER A 195 -1.10 0.93 -2.04
N PHE A 196 -0.69 -0.12 -2.74
CA PHE A 196 0.67 -0.64 -2.71
C PHE A 196 1.22 -0.74 -4.12
N ILE A 197 2.15 0.15 -4.46
CA ILE A 197 2.78 0.22 -5.77
C ILE A 197 4.22 -0.26 -5.65
N LYS A 198 4.57 -1.26 -6.43
CA LYS A 198 5.91 -1.85 -6.44
C LYS A 198 6.52 -1.79 -7.82
N VAL A 199 7.82 -1.50 -7.86
CA VAL A 199 8.59 -1.44 -9.10
C VAL A 199 9.68 -2.49 -9.03
N ILE A 200 9.77 -3.37 -10.03
CA ILE A 200 10.77 -4.42 -10.06
C ILE A 200 12.17 -3.80 -10.25
N SER A 201 13.03 -4.00 -9.26
CA SER A 201 14.44 -3.59 -9.29
C SER A 201 15.39 -4.73 -9.61
N ASP A 202 15.00 -5.95 -9.28
CA ASP A 202 15.81 -7.17 -9.44
C ASP A 202 14.94 -8.43 -9.47
N HIS A 203 15.57 -9.58 -9.61
CA HIS A 203 14.92 -10.89 -9.68
C HIS A 203 15.45 -11.87 -8.61
N GLY A 204 15.91 -11.33 -7.48
CA GLY A 204 16.48 -12.15 -6.41
C GLY A 204 17.77 -12.87 -6.82
N THR A 205 18.48 -12.38 -7.85
CA THR A 205 19.77 -12.90 -8.26
C THR A 205 20.88 -12.29 -7.42
N ASP A 206 22.08 -12.93 -7.42
CA ASP A 206 23.27 -12.45 -6.69
C ASP A 206 23.82 -11.10 -7.18
N GLN A 207 23.14 -10.44 -8.11
CA GLN A 207 23.53 -9.11 -8.57
C GLN A 207 23.39 -8.09 -7.44
N ARG A 208 24.47 -7.36 -7.21
CA ARG A 208 24.53 -6.32 -6.18
C ARG A 208 23.62 -5.16 -6.57
N ILE A 209 22.48 -5.02 -5.92
CA ILE A 209 21.59 -3.89 -6.09
C ILE A 209 22.30 -2.64 -5.57
N THR A 210 22.36 -1.59 -6.40
CA THR A 210 22.93 -0.30 -6.04
C THR A 210 21.84 0.72 -5.72
N LEU A 211 22.18 1.76 -4.96
CA LEU A 211 21.25 2.87 -4.71
C LEU A 211 20.76 3.53 -6.01
N GLN A 212 21.62 3.56 -7.03
CA GLN A 212 21.27 4.10 -8.35
C GLN A 212 20.26 3.20 -9.08
N THR A 213 20.36 1.88 -8.95
CA THR A 213 19.38 0.94 -9.52
C THR A 213 18.00 1.15 -8.92
N LEU A 214 17.89 1.36 -7.59
CA LEU A 214 16.63 1.62 -6.92
C LEU A 214 16.01 2.96 -7.37
N GLU A 215 16.82 4.02 -7.43
CA GLU A 215 16.36 5.34 -7.93
C GLU A 215 15.85 5.22 -9.38
N GLN A 216 16.60 4.55 -10.24
CA GLN A 216 16.24 4.38 -11.65
C GLN A 216 14.96 3.55 -11.82
N ALA A 217 14.76 2.52 -11.01
CA ALA A 217 13.54 1.71 -11.05
C ALA A 217 12.31 2.59 -10.79
N VAL A 218 12.31 3.37 -9.71
CA VAL A 218 11.19 4.27 -9.39
C VAL A 218 11.03 5.36 -10.47
N GLU A 219 12.13 5.88 -11.01
CA GLU A 219 12.10 6.86 -12.10
C GLU A 219 11.39 6.31 -13.34
N ASN A 220 11.63 5.04 -13.71
CA ASN A 220 11.00 4.41 -14.86
C ASN A 220 9.47 4.26 -14.70
N GLY A 221 8.97 4.09 -13.48
CA GLY A 221 7.55 4.01 -13.16
C GLY A 221 6.88 5.35 -12.83
N LEU A 222 7.66 6.46 -12.84
CA LEU A 222 7.25 7.71 -12.21
C LEU A 222 6.01 8.35 -12.83
N ASP A 223 5.86 8.30 -14.15
CA ASP A 223 4.71 8.91 -14.84
C ASP A 223 3.39 8.25 -14.42
N VAL A 224 3.33 6.92 -14.41
CA VAL A 224 2.13 6.17 -14.01
C VAL A 224 1.84 6.37 -12.53
N ILE A 225 2.88 6.42 -11.68
CA ILE A 225 2.75 6.69 -10.25
C ILE A 225 2.19 8.10 -10.02
N LYS A 226 2.74 9.10 -10.72
CA LYS A 226 2.29 10.49 -10.63
C LYS A 226 0.83 10.64 -11.03
N ASP A 227 0.43 10.02 -12.13
CA ASP A 227 -0.95 10.08 -12.62
C ASP A 227 -1.92 9.46 -11.60
N TYR A 228 -1.56 8.33 -11.01
CA TYR A 228 -2.36 7.66 -9.97
C TYR A 228 -2.50 8.52 -8.71
N VAL A 229 -1.39 9.06 -8.18
CA VAL A 229 -1.40 9.94 -7.01
C VAL A 229 -2.24 11.19 -7.29
N SER A 230 -2.11 11.78 -8.48
CA SER A 230 -2.86 12.95 -8.90
C SER A 230 -4.36 12.67 -9.00
N ASN A 231 -4.75 11.51 -9.55
CA ASN A 231 -6.14 11.07 -9.62
C ASN A 231 -6.77 10.92 -8.23
N ILE A 232 -6.09 10.24 -7.31
CA ILE A 232 -6.54 10.13 -5.91
C ILE A 232 -6.66 11.51 -5.27
N GLY A 233 -5.70 12.40 -5.49
CA GLY A 233 -5.74 13.78 -4.99
C GLY A 233 -6.96 14.56 -5.46
N GLN A 234 -7.33 14.41 -6.73
CA GLN A 234 -8.54 15.04 -7.29
C GLN A 234 -9.82 14.48 -6.65
N ILE A 235 -9.92 13.17 -6.45
CA ILE A 235 -11.06 12.53 -5.80
C ILE A 235 -11.18 12.99 -4.35
N ILE A 236 -10.08 13.03 -3.60
CA ILE A 236 -10.07 13.55 -2.21
C ILE A 236 -10.55 15.00 -2.18
N ALA A 237 -10.06 15.84 -3.09
CA ALA A 237 -10.44 17.24 -3.16
C ALA A 237 -11.93 17.42 -3.53
N GLN A 238 -12.46 16.57 -4.41
CA GLN A 238 -13.88 16.57 -4.76
C GLN A 238 -14.74 16.15 -3.57
N ASN A 239 -14.42 15.04 -2.92
CA ASN A 239 -15.17 14.55 -1.76
C ASN A 239 -15.22 15.57 -0.61
N ARG A 240 -14.14 16.33 -0.40
CA ARG A 240 -14.13 17.42 0.59
C ARG A 240 -15.09 18.54 0.21
N ARG A 241 -15.09 18.97 -1.04
CA ARG A 241 -16.03 20.02 -1.52
C ARG A 241 -17.48 19.56 -1.38
N ASP A 242 -17.78 18.30 -1.72
CA ASP A 242 -19.12 17.76 -1.62
C ASP A 242 -19.58 17.72 -0.16
N LYS A 243 -18.74 17.31 0.79
CA LYS A 243 -19.04 17.36 2.23
C LYS A 243 -19.20 18.77 2.77
N GLU A 244 -18.39 19.71 2.34
CA GLU A 244 -18.55 21.13 2.73
C GLU A 244 -19.87 21.68 2.23
N TRP A 245 -20.25 21.34 1.00
CA TRP A 245 -21.53 21.69 0.41
C TRP A 245 -22.71 21.09 1.18
N GLU A 246 -22.67 19.79 1.47
CA GLU A 246 -23.70 19.10 2.26
C GLU A 246 -23.86 19.70 3.66
N THR A 247 -22.74 20.02 4.32
CA THR A 247 -22.74 20.66 5.65
C THR A 247 -23.37 22.06 5.58
N GLU A 248 -23.02 22.84 4.57
CA GLU A 248 -23.57 24.19 4.37
C GLU A 248 -25.07 24.11 4.05
N CYS A 249 -25.50 23.20 3.17
CA CYS A 249 -26.92 22.98 2.89
C CYS A 249 -27.72 22.60 4.14
N SER A 250 -27.18 21.68 4.95
CA SER A 250 -27.80 21.27 6.22
C SER A 250 -27.95 22.45 7.18
N ARG A 251 -26.91 23.27 7.33
CA ARG A 251 -26.93 24.47 8.18
C ARG A 251 -27.93 25.50 7.69
N GLN A 252 -28.02 25.74 6.39
CA GLN A 252 -29.00 26.67 5.82
C GLN A 252 -30.44 26.16 5.98
N THR A 253 -30.63 24.85 5.80
CA THR A 253 -31.93 24.20 6.01
C THR A 253 -32.38 24.31 7.46
N GLU A 254 -31.52 24.07 8.44
CA GLU A 254 -31.84 24.26 9.87
C GLU A 254 -32.23 25.69 10.19
N ARG A 255 -31.43 26.66 9.70
CA ARG A 255 -31.71 28.08 9.89
C ARG A 255 -33.04 28.48 9.28
N LEU A 256 -33.38 28.03 8.09
CA LEU A 256 -34.66 28.29 7.45
C LEU A 256 -35.82 27.69 8.26
N CYS A 257 -35.65 26.45 8.76
CA CYS A 257 -36.62 25.79 9.61
C CYS A 257 -36.85 26.55 10.94
N GLU A 258 -35.82 27.18 11.50
CA GLU A 258 -35.93 28.02 12.69
C GLU A 258 -36.68 29.33 12.37
N GLU A 259 -36.34 30.03 11.31
CA GLU A 259 -36.98 31.27 10.88
C GLU A 259 -38.47 31.07 10.55
N LEU A 260 -38.83 29.93 9.95
CA LEU A 260 -40.20 29.56 9.61
C LEU A 260 -40.98 28.88 10.76
N HIS A 261 -40.39 28.72 11.92
CA HIS A 261 -40.96 28.00 13.07
C HIS A 261 -41.48 26.59 12.71
N CYS A 262 -40.72 25.85 11.88
CA CYS A 262 -41.11 24.53 11.42
C CYS A 262 -41.29 23.54 12.56
N SER A 263 -42.43 22.80 12.53
CA SER A 263 -42.63 21.65 13.42
C SER A 263 -41.60 20.55 13.12
N GLN A 264 -41.43 19.62 14.06
CA GLN A 264 -40.50 18.49 13.89
C GLN A 264 -40.82 17.66 12.65
N THR A 265 -42.08 17.46 12.32
CA THR A 265 -42.53 16.75 11.10
C THR A 265 -42.15 17.51 9.84
N MET A 266 -42.27 18.85 9.83
CA MET A 266 -41.88 19.68 8.69
C MET A 266 -40.34 19.67 8.50
N ARG A 267 -39.56 19.70 9.58
CA ARG A 267 -38.10 19.58 9.52
C ARG A 267 -37.66 18.28 8.84
N LEU A 268 -38.27 17.16 9.23
CA LEU A 268 -37.96 15.85 8.60
C LEU A 268 -38.32 15.79 7.11
N ALA A 269 -39.41 16.47 6.70
CA ALA A 269 -39.80 16.52 5.28
C ALA A 269 -38.91 17.42 4.40
N VAL A 270 -38.25 18.40 5.00
CA VAL A 270 -37.32 19.30 4.26
C VAL A 270 -35.92 18.70 4.14
N ILE A 271 -35.53 17.79 5.05
CA ILE A 271 -34.22 17.13 5.05
C ILE A 271 -34.18 15.89 4.13
N GLN A 272 -35.31 15.34 3.70
CA GLN A 272 -35.41 14.27 2.68
C GLN A 272 -35.31 14.81 1.27
#